data_4ca119a49e32718e709e8be6cde7cc1d
#
_entry.id   4ca119a49e32718e709e8be6cde7cc1d
#
_cell.length_a   1.000
_cell.length_b   1.000
_cell.length_c   1.000
_cell.angle_alpha   90.00
_cell.angle_beta   90.00
_cell.angle_gamma   90.00
#
_symmetry.space_group_name_H-M   'P 1'
#
loop_
_entity.id
_entity.type
_entity.pdbx_description
1 polymer ?
#
loop_
_entity_poly.entity_id
_entity_poly.type
_entity_poly.pdbx_seq_one_letter_code
_entity_poly.pdbx_strand_id
1 'polypeptide(L)'
;MVNSLFDITGKKAIVTGGTRGLGKGMAEGLMESGAEVAIIGTSDKVYQVADEFKARGFVCYGVKADLSDRDQCNEAFNKCVELLGDLDILVPAHGIQRRHPSNEFPDKDWDDVINTNLNSVFWLSRAASNIFKAKGYGKIIMIASMCSCFGGKTVPAYSAAKG
;
A
#
# COMPACT_ATOMS: atom_id res chain seq x y z
N MET A 1 -21.29 -12.52 -10.96
CA MET A 1 -21.77 -12.60 -9.55
C MET A 1 -20.57 -12.85 -8.68
N VAL A 2 -20.27 -11.95 -7.73
CA VAL A 2 -19.21 -12.18 -6.73
C VAL A 2 -19.67 -13.36 -5.87
N ASN A 3 -18.76 -14.34 -5.62
CA ASN A 3 -19.05 -15.40 -4.68
C ASN A 3 -19.30 -14.79 -3.30
N SER A 4 -20.39 -15.13 -2.64
CA SER A 4 -20.79 -14.53 -1.35
C SER A 4 -19.73 -14.61 -0.25
N LEU A 5 -18.79 -15.58 -0.34
CA LEU A 5 -17.64 -15.71 0.55
C LEU A 5 -16.60 -14.59 0.37
N PHE A 6 -16.56 -13.95 -0.79
CA PHE A 6 -15.62 -12.87 -1.12
C PHE A 6 -16.32 -11.53 -1.33
N ASP A 7 -17.58 -11.43 -0.97
CA ASP A 7 -18.33 -10.18 -1.06
C ASP A 7 -17.89 -9.21 0.03
N ILE A 8 -17.27 -8.12 -0.40
CA ILE A 8 -16.84 -7.01 0.44
C ILE A 8 -17.51 -5.70 0.01
N THR A 9 -18.75 -5.81 -0.51
CA THR A 9 -19.54 -4.65 -0.96
C THR A 9 -19.62 -3.58 0.14
N GLY A 10 -19.32 -2.35 -0.24
CA GLY A 10 -19.34 -1.18 0.65
C GLY A 10 -18.14 -1.05 1.60
N LYS A 11 -17.18 -2.01 1.60
CA LYS A 11 -15.93 -1.90 2.36
C LYS A 11 -15.03 -0.83 1.77
N LYS A 12 -14.28 -0.15 2.63
CA LYS A 12 -13.38 0.94 2.30
C LYS A 12 -11.94 0.46 2.40
N ALA A 13 -11.18 0.57 1.31
CA ALA A 13 -9.82 0.06 1.24
C ALA A 13 -8.80 1.11 0.80
N ILE A 14 -7.63 1.12 1.43
CA ILE A 14 -6.45 1.86 0.96
C ILE A 14 -5.45 0.85 0.40
N VAL A 15 -5.00 1.08 -0.84
CA VAL A 15 -3.94 0.29 -1.48
C VAL A 15 -2.80 1.22 -1.88
N THR A 16 -1.64 1.06 -1.27
CA THR A 16 -0.46 1.83 -1.66
C THR A 16 0.30 1.15 -2.80
N GLY A 17 0.99 1.94 -3.63
CA GLY A 17 1.60 1.40 -4.84
C GLY A 17 0.58 0.94 -5.90
N GLY A 18 -0.65 1.47 -5.85
CA GLY A 18 -1.80 1.06 -6.67
C GLY A 18 -1.74 1.46 -8.15
N THR A 19 -0.64 2.03 -8.65
CA THR A 19 -0.56 2.56 -10.01
C THR A 19 -0.06 1.56 -11.06
N ARG A 20 0.49 0.42 -10.63
CA ARG A 20 1.03 -0.63 -11.51
C ARG A 20 1.20 -1.97 -10.80
N GLY A 21 1.45 -3.02 -11.58
CA GLY A 21 1.85 -4.35 -11.09
C GLY A 21 0.89 -4.91 -10.05
N LEU A 22 1.44 -5.53 -9.02
CA LEU A 22 0.66 -6.20 -7.97
C LEU A 22 -0.29 -5.27 -7.23
N GLY A 23 0.16 -4.05 -6.87
CA GLY A 23 -0.68 -3.09 -6.17
C GLY A 23 -1.91 -2.66 -7.00
N LYS A 24 -1.75 -2.42 -8.33
CA LYS A 24 -2.89 -2.13 -9.22
C LYS A 24 -3.83 -3.33 -9.30
N GLY A 25 -3.30 -4.55 -9.47
CA GLY A 25 -4.12 -5.77 -9.52
C GLY A 25 -4.88 -6.03 -8.20
N MET A 26 -4.24 -5.77 -7.03
CA MET A 26 -4.90 -5.89 -5.74
C MET A 26 -6.04 -4.86 -5.57
N ALA A 27 -5.80 -3.61 -5.98
CA ALA A 27 -6.83 -2.58 -5.97
C ALA A 27 -8.03 -2.96 -6.86
N GLU A 28 -7.75 -3.48 -8.06
CA GLU A 28 -8.76 -3.96 -9.00
C GLU A 28 -9.57 -5.12 -8.41
N GLY A 29 -8.92 -6.15 -7.87
CA GLY A 29 -9.61 -7.29 -7.25
C GLY A 29 -10.49 -6.91 -6.07
N LEU A 30 -10.07 -5.93 -5.25
CA LEU A 30 -10.91 -5.39 -4.17
C LEU A 30 -12.14 -4.68 -4.73
N MET A 31 -11.99 -3.86 -5.78
CA MET A 31 -13.11 -3.17 -6.42
C MET A 31 -14.07 -4.14 -7.12
N GLU A 32 -13.56 -5.16 -7.80
CA GLU A 32 -14.37 -6.23 -8.41
C GLU A 32 -15.17 -7.03 -7.37
N SER A 33 -14.66 -7.09 -6.13
CA SER A 33 -15.34 -7.70 -4.99
C SER A 33 -16.27 -6.74 -4.24
N GLY A 34 -16.45 -5.51 -4.74
CA GLY A 34 -17.43 -4.54 -4.25
C GLY A 34 -16.89 -3.45 -3.30
N ALA A 35 -15.57 -3.40 -3.05
CA ALA A 35 -14.99 -2.37 -2.22
C ALA A 35 -14.84 -1.03 -2.96
N GLU A 36 -14.87 0.08 -2.21
CA GLU A 36 -14.40 1.38 -2.66
C GLU A 36 -12.92 1.54 -2.28
N VAL A 37 -12.08 2.01 -3.22
CA VAL A 37 -10.64 1.98 -3.04
C VAL A 37 -10.02 3.36 -3.20
N ALA A 38 -9.12 3.74 -2.28
CA ALA A 38 -8.17 4.82 -2.48
C ALA A 38 -6.78 4.22 -2.78
N ILE A 39 -6.17 4.64 -3.88
CA ILE A 39 -4.82 4.23 -4.26
C ILE A 39 -3.82 5.35 -3.98
N ILE A 40 -2.63 4.98 -3.46
CA ILE A 40 -1.53 5.94 -3.26
C ILE A 40 -0.40 5.60 -4.24
N GLY A 41 0.17 6.65 -4.84
CA GLY A 41 1.32 6.55 -5.75
C GLY A 41 2.19 7.79 -5.72
N THR A 42 3.43 7.69 -6.18
CA THR A 42 4.43 8.78 -6.10
C THR A 42 4.37 9.80 -7.24
N SER A 43 3.55 9.58 -8.26
CA SER A 43 3.45 10.45 -9.44
C SER A 43 2.00 10.73 -9.82
N ASP A 44 1.79 11.71 -10.69
CA ASP A 44 0.45 12.09 -11.20
C ASP A 44 -0.27 10.96 -11.94
N LYS A 45 0.44 9.89 -12.29
CA LYS A 45 -0.15 8.67 -12.84
C LYS A 45 -1.23 8.08 -11.91
N VAL A 46 -1.17 8.35 -10.60
CA VAL A 46 -2.17 7.87 -9.65
C VAL A 46 -3.57 8.39 -9.97
N TYR A 47 -3.69 9.63 -10.43
CA TYR A 47 -4.97 10.23 -10.81
C TYR A 47 -5.50 9.59 -12.10
N GLN A 48 -4.63 9.38 -13.10
CA GLN A 48 -5.00 8.71 -14.35
C GLN A 48 -5.51 7.30 -14.11
N VAL A 49 -4.81 6.52 -13.26
CA VAL A 49 -5.24 5.15 -12.91
C VAL A 49 -6.57 5.16 -12.14
N ALA A 50 -6.78 6.11 -11.24
CA ALA A 50 -8.06 6.24 -10.54
C ALA A 50 -9.20 6.57 -11.54
N ASP A 51 -8.95 7.42 -12.52
CA ASP A 51 -9.95 7.77 -13.54
C ASP A 51 -10.20 6.59 -14.52
N GLU A 52 -9.17 5.79 -14.86
CA GLU A 52 -9.36 4.53 -15.60
C GLU A 52 -10.33 3.58 -14.87
N PHE A 53 -10.19 3.43 -13.56
CA PHE A 53 -11.08 2.61 -12.74
C PHE A 53 -12.50 3.19 -12.65
N LYS A 54 -12.62 4.51 -12.48
CA LYS A 54 -13.94 5.18 -12.50
C LYS A 54 -14.67 4.99 -13.83
N ALA A 55 -13.95 5.08 -14.96
CA ALA A 55 -14.53 4.86 -16.29
C ALA A 55 -15.09 3.43 -16.47
N ARG A 56 -14.60 2.48 -15.68
CA ARG A 56 -15.12 1.11 -15.62
C ARG A 56 -16.26 0.92 -14.61
N GLY A 57 -16.69 1.99 -13.95
CA GLY A 57 -17.81 1.97 -12.99
C GLY A 57 -17.41 1.71 -11.53
N PHE A 58 -16.12 1.68 -11.21
CA PHE A 58 -15.64 1.52 -9.84
C PHE A 58 -15.54 2.85 -9.09
N VAL A 59 -15.63 2.79 -7.75
CA VAL A 59 -15.34 3.94 -6.89
C VAL A 59 -13.85 3.87 -6.53
N CYS A 60 -13.07 4.76 -7.13
CA CYS A 60 -11.63 4.82 -6.91
C CYS A 60 -11.14 6.26 -6.74
N TYR A 61 -10.27 6.49 -5.76
CA TYR A 61 -9.63 7.78 -5.50
C TYR A 61 -8.12 7.65 -5.65
N GLY A 62 -7.46 8.64 -6.26
CA GLY A 62 -6.01 8.71 -6.36
C GLY A 62 -5.45 9.73 -5.38
N VAL A 63 -4.39 9.39 -4.66
CA VAL A 63 -3.64 10.29 -3.78
C VAL A 63 -2.16 10.19 -4.11
N LYS A 64 -1.53 11.32 -4.41
CA LYS A 64 -0.10 11.38 -4.69
C LYS A 64 0.68 11.67 -3.41
N ALA A 65 1.67 10.83 -3.10
CA ALA A 65 2.58 11.04 -1.98
C ALA A 65 3.86 10.22 -2.13
N ASP A 66 4.96 10.73 -1.57
CA ASP A 66 6.15 9.94 -1.28
C ASP A 66 6.03 9.33 0.12
N LEU A 67 5.81 8.03 0.18
CA LEU A 67 5.59 7.33 1.44
C LEU A 67 6.89 7.10 2.24
N SER A 68 8.08 7.37 1.68
CA SER A 68 9.33 7.37 2.43
C SER A 68 9.45 8.58 3.35
N ASP A 69 8.73 9.65 3.05
CA ASP A 69 8.57 10.82 3.90
C ASP A 69 7.40 10.62 4.87
N ARG A 70 7.69 10.77 6.17
CA ARG A 70 6.70 10.47 7.23
C ARG A 70 5.50 11.39 7.22
N ASP A 71 5.72 12.67 6.94
CA ASP A 71 4.65 13.68 6.98
C ASP A 71 3.73 13.50 5.78
N GLN A 72 4.28 13.34 4.58
CA GLN A 72 3.51 13.00 3.38
C GLN A 72 2.76 11.66 3.53
N CYS A 73 3.37 10.66 4.17
CA CYS A 73 2.74 9.37 4.44
C CYS A 73 1.48 9.54 5.32
N ASN A 74 1.60 10.32 6.41
CA ASN A 74 0.48 10.60 7.31
C ASN A 74 -0.62 11.43 6.62
N GLU A 75 -0.24 12.49 5.90
CA GLU A 75 -1.18 13.34 5.16
C GLU A 75 -1.93 12.54 4.09
N ALA A 76 -1.23 11.70 3.32
CA ALA A 76 -1.85 10.86 2.30
C ALA A 76 -2.82 9.84 2.92
N PHE A 77 -2.45 9.21 4.03
CA PHE A 77 -3.34 8.30 4.75
C PHE A 77 -4.63 9.02 5.20
N ASN A 78 -4.50 10.17 5.85
CA ASN A 78 -5.64 10.96 6.30
C ASN A 78 -6.52 11.41 5.13
N LYS A 79 -5.91 11.81 4.01
CA LYS A 79 -6.64 12.19 2.80
C LYS A 79 -7.41 11.01 2.19
N CYS A 80 -6.84 9.82 2.18
CA CYS A 80 -7.54 8.62 1.74
C CYS A 80 -8.75 8.31 2.62
N VAL A 81 -8.59 8.39 3.95
CA VAL A 81 -9.69 8.16 4.90
C VAL A 81 -10.81 9.21 4.73
N GLU A 82 -10.45 10.49 4.52
CA GLU A 82 -11.40 11.55 4.23
C GLU A 82 -12.23 11.27 2.96
N LEU A 83 -11.55 10.86 1.88
CA LEU A 83 -12.19 10.56 0.59
C LEU A 83 -13.11 9.34 0.64
N LEU A 84 -12.74 8.32 1.43
CA LEU A 84 -13.52 7.09 1.59
C LEU A 84 -14.63 7.23 2.65
N GLY A 85 -14.51 8.19 3.56
CA GLY A 85 -15.42 8.38 4.70
C GLY A 85 -15.18 7.41 5.87
N ASP A 86 -14.46 6.31 5.66
CA ASP A 86 -14.12 5.28 6.65
C ASP A 86 -12.91 4.43 6.15
N LEU A 87 -12.46 3.46 6.94
CA LEU A 87 -11.46 2.47 6.54
C LEU A 87 -11.80 1.08 7.11
N ASP A 88 -11.75 0.06 6.25
CA ASP A 88 -11.91 -1.36 6.60
C ASP A 88 -10.68 -2.19 6.28
N ILE A 89 -9.96 -1.84 5.20
CA ILE A 89 -8.86 -2.64 4.65
C ILE A 89 -7.67 -1.75 4.32
N LEU A 90 -6.47 -2.14 4.78
CA LEU A 90 -5.22 -1.53 4.37
C LEU A 90 -4.34 -2.57 3.67
N VAL A 91 -3.87 -2.25 2.46
CA VAL A 91 -2.90 -3.06 1.69
C VAL A 91 -1.67 -2.21 1.38
N PRO A 92 -0.62 -2.23 2.20
CA PRO A 92 0.62 -1.52 1.93
C PRO A 92 1.46 -2.30 0.90
N ALA A 93 1.14 -2.13 -0.40
CA ALA A 93 1.75 -2.88 -1.51
C ALA A 93 2.87 -2.11 -2.23
N HIS A 94 3.20 -0.89 -1.78
CA HIS A 94 4.33 -0.13 -2.31
C HIS A 94 5.67 -0.73 -1.87
N GLY A 95 6.71 -0.41 -2.62
CA GLY A 95 8.06 -0.82 -2.26
C GLY A 95 9.05 -0.50 -3.36
N ILE A 96 10.30 -0.39 -2.95
CA ILE A 96 11.46 -0.23 -3.84
C ILE A 96 12.50 -1.29 -3.53
N GLN A 97 13.42 -1.48 -4.46
CA GLN A 97 14.58 -2.35 -4.27
C GLN A 97 15.84 -1.67 -4.81
N ARG A 98 16.93 -1.85 -4.08
CA ARG A 98 18.30 -1.50 -4.47
C ARG A 98 19.15 -2.75 -4.41
N ARG A 99 20.13 -2.86 -5.33
CA ARG A 99 20.96 -4.06 -5.45
C ARG A 99 22.44 -3.69 -5.47
N HIS A 100 23.15 -4.08 -4.41
CA HIS A 100 24.60 -3.98 -4.30
C HIS A 100 25.12 -5.17 -3.49
N PRO A 101 26.37 -5.58 -3.62
CA PRO A 101 27.00 -6.50 -2.66
C PRO A 101 26.81 -5.99 -1.23
N SER A 102 26.54 -6.88 -0.29
CA SER A 102 26.20 -6.45 1.09
C SER A 102 27.30 -5.65 1.78
N ASN A 103 28.56 -5.94 1.47
CA ASN A 103 29.73 -5.22 2.01
C ASN A 103 29.98 -3.85 1.35
N GLU A 104 29.29 -3.55 0.25
CA GLU A 104 29.42 -2.32 -0.54
C GLU A 104 28.07 -1.58 -0.65
N PHE A 105 27.10 -1.97 0.17
CA PHE A 105 25.74 -1.42 0.09
C PHE A 105 25.74 0.03 0.58
N PRO A 106 25.36 1.03 -0.26
CA PRO A 106 25.39 2.43 0.14
C PRO A 106 24.38 2.72 1.26
N ASP A 107 24.78 3.51 2.26
CA ASP A 107 23.91 3.91 3.38
C ASP A 107 22.62 4.59 2.88
N LYS A 108 22.74 5.47 1.87
CA LYS A 108 21.57 6.11 1.26
C LYS A 108 20.57 5.11 0.69
N ASP A 109 21.05 4.08 -0.02
CA ASP A 109 20.16 3.07 -0.61
C ASP A 109 19.54 2.16 0.46
N TRP A 110 20.27 1.93 1.56
CA TRP A 110 19.74 1.27 2.75
C TRP A 110 18.59 2.08 3.35
N ASP A 111 18.81 3.37 3.63
CA ASP A 111 17.82 4.26 4.22
C ASP A 111 16.58 4.40 3.32
N ASP A 112 16.77 4.57 2.01
CA ASP A 112 15.68 4.66 1.04
C ASP A 112 14.78 3.40 1.09
N VAL A 113 15.40 2.20 1.13
CA VAL A 113 14.66 0.93 1.17
C VAL A 113 13.97 0.74 2.52
N ILE A 114 14.65 0.99 3.63
CA ILE A 114 14.07 0.84 4.97
C ILE A 114 12.94 1.84 5.19
N ASN A 115 13.12 3.09 4.80
CA ASN A 115 12.07 4.11 4.95
C ASN A 115 10.83 3.75 4.10
N THR A 116 11.03 3.34 2.86
CA THR A 116 9.92 3.02 1.96
C THR A 116 9.25 1.68 2.31
N ASN A 117 10.01 0.62 2.59
CA ASN A 117 9.44 -0.73 2.66
C ASN A 117 9.09 -1.18 4.09
N LEU A 118 9.66 -0.54 5.12
CA LEU A 118 9.46 -0.92 6.53
C LEU A 118 8.82 0.19 7.33
N ASN A 119 9.47 1.37 7.41
CA ASN A 119 9.00 2.46 8.25
C ASN A 119 7.61 2.95 7.83
N SER A 120 7.40 3.20 6.53
CA SER A 120 6.11 3.66 6.02
C SER A 120 4.99 2.62 6.23
N VAL A 121 5.30 1.34 6.04
CA VAL A 121 4.35 0.24 6.29
C VAL A 121 3.94 0.23 7.76
N PHE A 122 4.89 0.42 8.68
CA PHE A 122 4.60 0.54 10.10
C PHE A 122 3.73 1.78 10.41
N TRP A 123 4.05 2.97 9.84
CA TRP A 123 3.28 4.18 10.08
C TRP A 123 1.83 4.04 9.62
N LEU A 124 1.63 3.55 8.40
CA LEU A 124 0.30 3.30 7.83
C LEU A 124 -0.49 2.27 8.66
N SER A 125 0.16 1.17 9.04
CA SER A 125 -0.47 0.11 9.82
C SER A 125 -0.88 0.59 11.20
N ARG A 126 -0.03 1.39 11.87
CA ARG A 126 -0.36 2.02 13.14
C ARG A 126 -1.53 2.99 13.03
N ALA A 127 -1.55 3.83 11.98
CA ALA A 127 -2.65 4.75 11.74
C ALA A 127 -3.98 4.01 11.50
N ALA A 128 -3.96 2.98 10.65
CA ALA A 128 -5.12 2.12 10.39
C ALA A 128 -5.59 1.38 11.64
N SER A 129 -4.66 0.87 12.45
CA SER A 129 -4.97 0.15 13.68
C SER A 129 -5.74 1.00 14.69
N ASN A 130 -5.49 2.29 14.75
CA ASN A 130 -6.26 3.21 15.62
C ASN A 130 -7.73 3.29 15.19
N ILE A 131 -8.00 3.38 13.88
CA ILE A 131 -9.36 3.36 13.33
C ILE A 131 -10.02 2.00 13.60
N PHE A 132 -9.32 0.92 13.28
CA PHE A 132 -9.83 -0.45 13.44
C PHE A 132 -10.14 -0.79 14.91
N LYS A 133 -9.29 -0.34 15.84
CA LYS A 133 -9.52 -0.51 17.28
C LYS A 133 -10.78 0.22 17.74
N ALA A 134 -10.97 1.45 17.32
CA ALA A 134 -12.16 2.24 17.67
C ALA A 134 -13.45 1.64 17.09
N LYS A 135 -13.35 1.08 15.88
CA LYS A 135 -14.46 0.48 15.13
C LYS A 135 -14.75 -0.97 15.52
N GLY A 136 -13.80 -1.68 16.15
CA GLY A 136 -13.88 -3.11 16.45
C GLY A 136 -13.70 -4.02 15.21
N TYR A 137 -13.29 -3.49 14.07
CA TYR A 137 -13.11 -4.21 12.81
C TYR A 137 -12.05 -3.56 11.92
N GLY A 138 -11.27 -4.38 11.22
CA GLY A 138 -10.34 -3.98 10.17
C GLY A 138 -9.42 -5.11 9.74
N LYS A 139 -8.83 -4.98 8.55
CA LYS A 139 -7.88 -5.94 7.96
C LYS A 139 -6.65 -5.21 7.45
N ILE A 140 -5.47 -5.72 7.76
CA ILE A 140 -4.21 -5.26 7.20
C ILE A 140 -3.58 -6.46 6.46
N ILE A 141 -3.30 -6.27 5.16
CA ILE A 141 -2.70 -7.31 4.30
C ILE A 141 -1.27 -6.89 3.98
N MET A 142 -0.31 -7.45 4.73
CA MET A 142 1.11 -7.19 4.54
C MET A 142 1.66 -7.95 3.34
N ILE A 143 2.48 -7.30 2.52
CA ILE A 143 3.11 -7.92 1.35
C ILE A 143 4.51 -8.39 1.72
N ALA A 144 4.64 -9.69 1.92
CA ALA A 144 5.90 -10.37 2.17
C ALA A 144 6.71 -10.58 0.87
N SER A 145 7.76 -11.36 0.95
CA SER A 145 8.64 -11.72 -0.16
C SER A 145 9.26 -13.10 0.07
N MET A 146 9.84 -13.70 -0.96
CA MET A 146 10.76 -14.83 -0.77
C MET A 146 11.94 -14.43 0.13
N CYS A 147 12.36 -13.17 0.09
CA CYS A 147 13.40 -12.63 0.97
C CYS A 147 13.00 -12.60 2.45
N SER A 148 11.72 -12.76 2.79
CA SER A 148 11.26 -12.94 4.17
C SER A 148 11.76 -14.24 4.81
N CYS A 149 12.08 -15.24 3.98
CA CYS A 149 12.52 -16.57 4.42
C CYS A 149 13.98 -16.87 4.06
N PHE A 150 14.45 -16.46 2.87
CA PHE A 150 15.72 -16.92 2.33
C PHE A 150 16.82 -15.87 2.29
N GLY A 151 16.47 -14.59 2.42
CA GLY A 151 17.42 -13.50 2.26
C GLY A 151 17.94 -13.36 0.82
N GLY A 152 18.94 -12.51 0.61
CA GLY A 152 19.57 -12.33 -0.70
C GLY A 152 20.90 -11.60 -0.61
N LYS A 153 21.93 -12.09 -1.35
CA LYS A 153 23.30 -11.58 -1.29
C LYS A 153 23.45 -10.10 -1.67
N THR A 154 22.56 -9.58 -2.51
CA THR A 154 22.66 -8.22 -3.06
C THR A 154 21.49 -7.32 -2.66
N VAL A 155 20.66 -7.76 -1.72
CA VAL A 155 19.46 -7.05 -1.30
C VAL A 155 19.30 -7.03 0.23
N PRO A 156 20.34 -6.66 0.99
CA PRO A 156 20.30 -6.74 2.46
C PRO A 156 19.17 -5.89 3.06
N ALA A 157 19.03 -4.64 2.62
CA ALA A 157 17.97 -3.75 3.10
C ALA A 157 16.57 -4.26 2.77
N TYR A 158 16.36 -4.80 1.56
CA TYR A 158 15.08 -5.38 1.18
C TYR A 158 14.76 -6.64 1.99
N SER A 159 15.76 -7.50 2.24
CA SER A 159 15.60 -8.68 3.09
C SER A 159 15.23 -8.28 4.53
N ALA A 160 15.91 -7.29 5.10
CA ALA A 160 15.60 -6.75 6.42
C ALA A 160 14.18 -6.16 6.51
N ALA A 161 13.72 -5.48 5.43
CA ALA A 161 12.39 -4.86 5.41
C ALA A 161 11.25 -5.86 5.15
N LYS A 162 11.55 -7.07 4.67
CA LYS A 162 10.56 -8.11 4.33
C LYS A 162 10.59 -9.32 5.26
N GLY A 163 11.62 -9.37 6.11
CA GLY A 163 11.80 -10.43 7.11
C GLY A 163 10.96 -10.34 8.36
#